data_e3bfaef75f464c28f3494d553d60db3d
#
_entry.id   e3bfaef75f464c28f3494d553d60db3d
#
_cell.length_a   1.000
_cell.length_b   1.000
_cell.length_c   1.000
_cell.angle_alpha   90.00
_cell.angle_beta   90.00
_cell.angle_gamma   90.00
#
_symmetry.space_group_name_H-M   'P 1'
#
loop_
_entity.id
_entity.type
_entity.pdbx_description
1 polymer ?
#
loop_
_entity_poly.entity_id
_entity_poly.type
_entity_poly.pdbx_seq_one_letter_code
_entity_poly.pdbx_strand_id
1 'polypeptide(L)'
;MDQALRSVLGQPNVNWAYSGEDGYAFQALCRTQLRMSADRIQVFILFEDTRSVLLPLLQYSGRRFHYAFSGSGTRRYFPLTDGCAPAACAGRLLELLQWSGMSREELGKAHAYLEFLFTLDRLHYPRRTPGLQVIEAYAGNAAVEMALAALMDRGTVDLTARDRLLERYAEVRGAGPMLENALALLEQTFSLHSPIQQRIASSRVGDCVCVVIPTAFTDVQVLQLFRLLSWDIEAAVGTGKPVALSVFEGYRQYDDGLLRLLRWINGNAQLTFFSKDAFAAHPASWQEEVRRYFQAWVFSRHSSMESCGAVSNLFGSMPVVHNTYGRDYDRRVGSNRLIDILLHTNRVDHVACQAPVWEPRYRKEEIYSMPSGVCLAQAASVQGWVQL
;
A
#
# COMPACT_ATOMS: atom_id res chain seq x y z
N MET A 1 -2.11 16.52 19.49
CA MET A 1 -3.10 15.84 18.62
C MET A 1 -4.41 15.72 19.36
N ASP A 2 -5.48 16.12 18.72
CA ASP A 2 -6.85 16.02 19.21
C ASP A 2 -7.16 14.61 19.74
N GLN A 3 -7.79 14.52 20.92
CA GLN A 3 -8.06 13.23 21.58
C GLN A 3 -9.04 12.38 20.77
N ALA A 4 -10.03 13.01 20.14
CA ALA A 4 -11.02 12.32 19.31
C ALA A 4 -10.37 11.72 18.06
N LEU A 5 -9.51 12.47 17.36
CA LEU A 5 -8.77 11.96 16.22
C LEU A 5 -7.84 10.80 16.63
N ARG A 6 -7.13 10.94 17.76
CA ARG A 6 -6.28 9.88 18.29
C ARG A 6 -7.07 8.60 18.55
N SER A 7 -8.25 8.72 19.13
CA SER A 7 -9.12 7.58 19.42
C SER A 7 -9.54 6.84 18.15
N VAL A 8 -9.83 7.57 17.06
CA VAL A 8 -10.20 6.96 15.77
C VAL A 8 -9.02 6.27 15.09
N LEU A 9 -7.88 6.97 14.98
CA LEU A 9 -6.70 6.43 14.30
C LEU A 9 -6.10 5.22 15.04
N GLY A 10 -6.32 5.13 16.36
CA GLY A 10 -5.85 4.02 17.20
C GLY A 10 -6.69 2.76 17.13
N GLN A 11 -7.86 2.80 16.51
CA GLN A 11 -8.71 1.63 16.41
C GLN A 11 -8.06 0.56 15.50
N PRO A 12 -8.00 -0.69 15.94
CA PRO A 12 -7.27 -1.76 15.23
C PRO A 12 -7.82 -2.06 13.82
N ASN A 13 -9.08 -1.75 13.58
CA ASN A 13 -9.78 -2.08 12.33
C ASN A 13 -9.97 -0.85 11.43
N VAL A 14 -9.41 0.30 11.80
CA VAL A 14 -9.51 1.53 11.01
C VAL A 14 -8.28 1.70 10.15
N ASN A 15 -8.47 1.63 8.85
CA ASN A 15 -7.47 2.07 7.89
C ASN A 15 -7.59 3.57 7.72
N TRP A 16 -6.46 4.27 7.70
CA TRP A 16 -6.47 5.71 7.56
C TRP A 16 -5.38 6.22 6.61
N ALA A 17 -5.62 7.37 6.03
CA ALA A 17 -4.70 7.99 5.10
C ALA A 17 -4.41 9.44 5.47
N TYR A 18 -3.21 9.89 5.16
CA TYR A 18 -2.77 11.27 5.25
C TYR A 18 -2.43 11.80 3.86
N SER A 19 -2.89 13.02 3.58
CA SER A 19 -2.51 13.76 2.38
C SER A 19 -2.14 15.18 2.73
N GLY A 20 -0.96 15.64 2.30
CA GLY A 20 -0.52 17.01 2.49
C GLY A 20 0.99 17.19 2.58
N GLU A 21 1.41 18.45 2.61
CA GLU A 21 2.82 18.86 2.55
C GLU A 21 3.34 19.47 3.88
N ASP A 22 2.54 19.45 4.95
CA ASP A 22 3.00 19.92 6.25
C ASP A 22 3.90 18.90 6.94
N GLY A 23 5.21 19.20 7.00
CA GLY A 23 6.20 18.33 7.63
C GLY A 23 5.96 18.08 9.12
N TYR A 24 5.39 19.04 9.86
CA TYR A 24 5.05 18.85 11.28
C TYR A 24 3.91 17.86 11.44
N ALA A 25 2.81 18.04 10.69
CA ALA A 25 1.67 17.13 10.69
C ALA A 25 2.08 15.72 10.31
N PHE A 26 2.87 15.58 9.25
CA PHE A 26 3.43 14.31 8.79
C PHE A 26 4.22 13.60 9.91
N GLN A 27 5.18 14.30 10.55
CA GLN A 27 5.98 13.72 11.64
C GLN A 27 5.14 13.33 12.86
N ALA A 28 4.17 14.17 13.25
CA ALA A 28 3.28 13.90 14.37
C ALA A 28 2.44 12.64 14.13
N LEU A 29 1.91 12.47 12.91
CA LEU A 29 1.13 11.30 12.52
C LEU A 29 1.99 10.02 12.42
N CYS A 30 3.21 10.11 11.87
CA CYS A 30 4.15 8.99 11.86
C CYS A 30 4.48 8.50 13.27
N ARG A 31 4.79 9.42 14.19
CA ARG A 31 5.05 9.07 15.62
C ARG A 31 3.82 8.44 16.27
N THR A 32 2.65 8.93 15.92
CA THR A 32 1.40 8.39 16.42
C THR A 32 1.18 6.96 15.93
N GLN A 33 1.37 6.71 14.64
CA GLN A 33 1.27 5.37 14.07
C GLN A 33 2.23 4.39 14.74
N LEU A 34 3.48 4.80 14.95
CA LEU A 34 4.48 3.99 15.66
C LEU A 34 4.03 3.60 17.09
N ARG A 35 3.38 4.51 17.81
CA ARG A 35 2.91 4.25 19.18
C ARG A 35 1.66 3.37 19.21
N MET A 36 0.72 3.62 18.32
CA MET A 36 -0.58 2.94 18.29
C MET A 36 -0.50 1.49 17.86
N SER A 37 0.45 1.16 16.98
CA SER A 37 0.65 -0.21 16.48
C SER A 37 1.75 -0.96 17.24
N ALA A 38 1.95 -0.65 18.53
CA ALA A 38 3.00 -1.26 19.36
C ALA A 38 2.82 -2.76 19.57
N ASP A 39 1.59 -3.21 19.53
CA ASP A 39 1.14 -4.60 19.69
C ASP A 39 1.14 -5.40 18.36
N ARG A 40 1.76 -4.84 17.31
CA ARG A 40 1.75 -5.42 15.95
C ARG A 40 3.16 -5.48 15.38
N ILE A 41 3.34 -6.31 14.35
CA ILE A 41 4.46 -6.17 13.43
C ILE A 41 4.17 -4.96 12.56
N GLN A 42 5.06 -3.96 12.58
CA GLN A 42 4.92 -2.77 11.73
C GLN A 42 5.76 -2.93 10.49
N VAL A 43 5.12 -2.83 9.34
CA VAL A 43 5.76 -2.86 8.03
C VAL A 43 5.70 -1.47 7.42
N PHE A 44 6.85 -0.93 7.04
CA PHE A 44 6.97 0.36 6.37
C PHE A 44 7.47 0.14 4.95
N ILE A 45 6.68 0.55 3.97
CA ILE A 45 7.11 0.62 2.58
C ILE A 45 7.56 2.05 2.33
N LEU A 46 8.85 2.20 2.05
CA LEU A 46 9.51 3.48 1.79
C LEU A 46 10.07 3.46 0.38
N PHE A 47 9.90 4.53 -0.34
CA PHE A 47 10.65 4.75 -1.56
C PHE A 47 12.00 5.39 -1.20
N GLU A 48 13.03 5.11 -2.00
CA GLU A 48 14.41 5.53 -1.69
C GLU A 48 14.55 7.05 -1.49
N ASP A 49 13.78 7.83 -2.22
CA ASP A 49 13.70 9.29 -2.12
C ASP A 49 13.11 9.79 -0.78
N THR A 50 12.20 9.03 -0.17
CA THR A 50 11.60 9.36 1.14
C THR A 50 12.40 8.81 2.32
N ARG A 51 13.38 7.96 2.06
CA ARG A 51 14.18 7.27 3.07
C ARG A 51 14.88 8.22 4.04
N SER A 52 15.51 9.28 3.55
CA SER A 52 16.29 10.23 4.35
C SER A 52 15.44 10.96 5.41
N VAL A 53 14.17 11.18 5.12
CA VAL A 53 13.23 11.88 6.02
C VAL A 53 12.65 10.92 7.05
N LEU A 54 12.34 9.70 6.66
CA LEU A 54 11.60 8.75 7.49
C LEU A 54 12.47 7.89 8.39
N LEU A 55 13.64 7.47 7.93
CA LEU A 55 14.51 6.60 8.72
C LEU A 55 14.88 7.18 10.09
N PRO A 56 15.28 8.45 10.23
CA PRO A 56 15.57 9.02 11.53
C PRO A 56 14.35 8.98 12.48
N LEU A 57 13.14 9.27 11.96
CA LEU A 57 11.90 9.22 12.76
C LEU A 57 11.60 7.82 13.28
N LEU A 58 11.84 6.82 12.43
CA LEU A 58 11.59 5.43 12.76
C LEU A 58 12.60 4.91 13.78
N GLN A 59 13.88 5.25 13.62
CA GLN A 59 14.96 4.83 14.52
C GLN A 59 14.81 5.35 15.95
N TYR A 60 14.27 6.54 16.13
CA TYR A 60 14.00 7.12 17.46
C TYR A 60 12.87 6.43 18.23
N SER A 61 12.18 5.47 17.63
CA SER A 61 11.07 4.76 18.29
C SER A 61 11.51 3.82 19.42
N GLY A 62 12.80 3.52 19.53
CA GLY A 62 13.33 2.54 20.50
C GLY A 62 13.00 1.08 20.18
N ARG A 63 12.43 0.80 18.99
CA ARG A 63 12.03 -0.53 18.58
C ARG A 63 13.12 -1.25 17.80
N ARG A 64 13.00 -2.56 17.72
CA ARG A 64 13.88 -3.38 16.90
C ARG A 64 13.50 -3.20 15.42
N PHE A 65 14.45 -2.67 14.64
CA PHE A 65 14.31 -2.44 13.22
C PHE A 65 15.00 -3.51 12.40
N HIS A 66 14.28 -4.01 11.40
CA HIS A 66 14.80 -4.88 10.36
C HIS A 66 14.67 -4.16 9.02
N TYR A 67 15.76 -4.09 8.28
CA TYR A 67 15.75 -3.51 6.94
C TYR A 67 15.71 -4.63 5.92
N ALA A 68 14.70 -4.64 5.08
CA ALA A 68 14.64 -5.46 3.89
C ALA A 68 14.85 -4.54 2.69
N PHE A 69 15.97 -4.72 1.99
CA PHE A 69 16.22 -4.07 0.73
C PHE A 69 15.91 -5.04 -0.38
N SER A 70 15.05 -4.63 -1.29
CA SER A 70 14.94 -5.27 -2.58
C SER A 70 16.12 -4.77 -3.43
N GLY A 71 16.94 -5.66 -3.93
CA GLY A 71 17.98 -5.32 -4.89
C GLY A 71 19.43 -5.46 -4.37
N SER A 72 20.10 -4.42 -3.93
CA SER A 72 21.57 -4.42 -3.77
C SER A 72 22.11 -4.49 -2.33
N GLY A 73 21.30 -4.76 -1.35
CA GLY A 73 21.68 -4.74 0.07
C GLY A 73 22.13 -6.09 0.64
N THR A 74 22.72 -6.07 1.84
CA THR A 74 23.18 -7.25 2.58
C THR A 74 22.06 -8.14 3.10
N ARG A 75 20.81 -7.68 3.09
CA ARG A 75 19.62 -8.45 3.48
C ARG A 75 18.61 -8.41 2.35
N ARG A 76 18.17 -9.57 1.92
CA ARG A 76 17.31 -9.75 0.76
C ARG A 76 15.90 -10.15 1.18
N TYR A 77 14.91 -9.77 0.39
CA TYR A 77 13.52 -10.01 0.67
C TYR A 77 12.87 -10.85 -0.44
N PHE A 78 12.68 -12.13 -0.19
CA PHE A 78 12.00 -13.03 -1.12
C PHE A 78 11.24 -14.13 -0.35
N PRO A 79 10.06 -13.85 0.19
CA PRO A 79 9.32 -14.79 1.04
C PRO A 79 8.50 -15.83 0.25
N LEU A 80 8.98 -16.32 -0.89
CA LEU A 80 8.20 -17.17 -1.79
C LEU A 80 7.76 -18.50 -1.17
N THR A 81 8.54 -19.05 -0.25
CA THR A 81 8.55 -20.49 0.00
C THR A 81 8.12 -20.95 1.39
N ASP A 82 7.58 -20.08 2.24
CA ASP A 82 7.19 -20.49 3.61
C ASP A 82 5.93 -21.36 3.63
N GLY A 83 6.10 -22.61 4.04
CA GLY A 83 5.00 -23.52 4.40
C GLY A 83 4.10 -23.97 3.25
N CYS A 84 4.41 -23.61 2.00
CA CYS A 84 3.55 -23.93 0.87
C CYS A 84 3.74 -25.35 0.35
N ALA A 85 2.64 -25.97 -0.13
CA ALA A 85 2.72 -27.18 -0.93
C ALA A 85 3.47 -26.89 -2.26
N PRO A 86 4.13 -27.92 -2.88
CA PRO A 86 4.88 -27.73 -4.14
C PRO A 86 4.09 -27.02 -5.23
N ALA A 87 2.85 -27.40 -5.46
CA ALA A 87 1.96 -26.77 -6.44
C ALA A 87 1.69 -25.29 -6.12
N ALA A 88 1.53 -24.94 -4.84
CA ALA A 88 1.32 -23.55 -4.43
C ALA A 88 2.59 -22.71 -4.59
N CYS A 89 3.79 -23.27 -4.32
CA CYS A 89 5.06 -22.62 -4.59
C CYS A 89 5.24 -22.35 -6.08
N ALA A 90 4.95 -23.33 -6.93
CA ALA A 90 4.97 -23.19 -8.38
C ALA A 90 4.00 -22.09 -8.85
N GLY A 91 2.76 -22.10 -8.35
CA GLY A 91 1.75 -21.09 -8.68
C GLY A 91 2.17 -19.67 -8.28
N ARG A 92 2.72 -19.49 -7.09
CA ARG A 92 3.23 -18.19 -6.63
C ARG A 92 4.39 -17.68 -7.50
N LEU A 93 5.34 -18.54 -7.83
CA LEU A 93 6.46 -18.15 -8.69
C LEU A 93 5.97 -17.76 -10.07
N LEU A 94 5.04 -18.51 -10.64
CA LEU A 94 4.45 -18.18 -11.93
C LEU A 94 3.63 -16.89 -11.92
N GLU A 95 2.94 -16.58 -10.84
CA GLU A 95 2.25 -15.30 -10.69
C GLU A 95 3.24 -14.13 -10.79
N LEU A 96 4.44 -14.25 -10.25
CA LEU A 96 5.49 -13.25 -10.44
C LEU A 96 6.03 -13.21 -11.87
N LEU A 97 6.15 -14.35 -12.52
CA LEU A 97 6.70 -14.46 -13.88
C LEU A 97 5.69 -14.03 -14.96
N GLN A 98 4.39 -14.13 -14.73
CA GLN A 98 3.37 -13.71 -15.70
C GLN A 98 3.51 -12.24 -16.13
N TRP A 99 4.05 -11.39 -15.25
CA TRP A 99 4.32 -9.98 -15.57
C TRP A 99 5.62 -9.79 -16.37
N SER A 100 6.40 -10.85 -16.56
CA SER A 100 7.64 -10.84 -17.36
C SER A 100 7.40 -11.14 -18.85
N GLY A 101 6.14 -11.17 -19.31
CA GLY A 101 5.77 -11.32 -20.72
C GLY A 101 5.59 -12.75 -21.20
N MET A 102 5.57 -13.75 -20.32
CA MET A 102 5.30 -15.14 -20.70
C MET A 102 3.84 -15.35 -21.15
N SER A 103 3.66 -16.11 -22.21
CA SER A 103 2.33 -16.48 -22.70
C SER A 103 1.62 -17.44 -21.74
N ARG A 104 0.29 -17.56 -21.86
CA ARG A 104 -0.50 -18.46 -21.02
C ARG A 104 -0.13 -19.94 -21.18
N GLU A 105 0.25 -20.34 -22.39
CA GLU A 105 0.69 -21.71 -22.68
C GLU A 105 2.04 -22.01 -22.03
N GLU A 106 2.99 -21.09 -22.17
CA GLU A 106 4.30 -21.17 -21.53
C GLU A 106 4.18 -21.26 -20.01
N LEU A 107 3.31 -20.42 -19.40
CA LEU A 107 3.02 -20.47 -17.97
C LEU A 107 2.48 -21.84 -17.54
N GLY A 108 1.61 -22.48 -18.34
CA GLY A 108 1.10 -23.82 -18.04
C GLY A 108 2.18 -24.91 -18.02
N LYS A 109 3.07 -24.89 -19.01
CA LYS A 109 4.23 -25.81 -19.07
C LYS A 109 5.22 -25.55 -17.94
N ALA A 110 5.49 -24.28 -17.67
CA ALA A 110 6.35 -23.84 -16.58
C ALA A 110 5.81 -24.26 -15.20
N HIS A 111 4.48 -24.22 -15.01
CA HIS A 111 3.86 -24.68 -13.76
C HIS A 111 4.16 -26.17 -13.50
N ALA A 112 3.89 -27.00 -14.47
CA ALA A 112 4.09 -28.43 -14.32
C ALA A 112 5.57 -28.79 -14.03
N TYR A 113 6.50 -28.08 -14.67
CA TYR A 113 7.94 -28.26 -14.43
C TYR A 113 8.34 -27.82 -13.00
N LEU A 114 7.94 -26.63 -12.58
CA LEU A 114 8.26 -26.11 -11.24
C LEU A 114 7.63 -26.96 -10.14
N GLU A 115 6.37 -27.37 -10.31
CA GLU A 115 5.69 -28.28 -9.38
C GLU A 115 6.44 -29.61 -9.24
N PHE A 116 6.94 -30.14 -10.36
CA PHE A 116 7.76 -31.35 -10.34
C PHE A 116 9.05 -31.15 -9.53
N LEU A 117 9.81 -30.08 -9.79
CA LEU A 117 11.06 -29.79 -9.08
C LEU A 117 10.82 -29.58 -7.58
N PHE A 118 9.82 -28.81 -7.20
CA PHE A 118 9.47 -28.61 -5.79
C PHE A 118 8.98 -29.89 -5.11
N THR A 119 8.31 -30.77 -5.83
CA THR A 119 7.88 -32.09 -5.34
C THR A 119 9.10 -32.98 -5.09
N LEU A 120 10.04 -33.02 -6.03
CA LEU A 120 11.29 -33.78 -5.91
C LEU A 120 12.13 -33.28 -4.72
N ASP A 121 12.28 -31.98 -4.55
CA ASP A 121 13.00 -31.40 -3.40
C ASP A 121 12.33 -31.78 -2.07
N ARG A 122 11.01 -31.75 -2.01
CA ARG A 122 10.25 -32.12 -0.81
C ARG A 122 10.38 -33.60 -0.44
N LEU A 123 10.44 -34.47 -1.43
CA LEU A 123 10.73 -35.89 -1.22
C LEU A 123 12.17 -36.09 -0.69
N HIS A 124 13.11 -35.33 -1.21
CA HIS A 124 14.53 -35.39 -0.82
C HIS A 124 14.79 -34.78 0.56
N TYR A 125 14.12 -33.65 0.86
CA TYR A 125 14.28 -32.88 2.09
C TYR A 125 12.93 -32.49 2.70
N PRO A 126 12.20 -33.44 3.34
CA PRO A 126 10.83 -33.24 3.84
C PRO A 126 10.65 -32.05 4.80
N ARG A 127 11.72 -31.68 5.51
CA ARG A 127 11.73 -30.59 6.50
C ARG A 127 12.29 -29.28 5.98
N ARG A 128 12.79 -29.26 4.76
CA ARG A 128 13.37 -28.07 4.15
C ARG A 128 12.27 -27.26 3.48
N THR A 129 12.30 -25.97 3.70
CA THR A 129 11.49 -25.04 2.90
C THR A 129 12.12 -24.93 1.50
N PRO A 130 11.44 -25.35 0.43
CA PRO A 130 12.00 -25.26 -0.92
C PRO A 130 12.27 -23.79 -1.27
N GLY A 131 13.41 -23.52 -1.87
CA GLY A 131 13.82 -22.21 -2.37
C GLY A 131 14.08 -22.26 -3.86
N LEU A 132 14.37 -21.14 -4.48
CA LEU A 132 14.71 -21.10 -5.91
C LEU A 132 15.97 -21.87 -6.28
N GLN A 133 16.85 -22.08 -5.32
CA GLN A 133 17.99 -23.01 -5.46
C GLN A 133 17.59 -24.44 -5.88
N VAL A 134 16.32 -24.82 -5.71
CA VAL A 134 15.77 -26.09 -6.20
C VAL A 134 15.86 -26.18 -7.72
N ILE A 135 15.64 -25.06 -8.40
CA ILE A 135 15.65 -25.01 -9.87
C ILE A 135 17.06 -25.28 -10.39
N GLU A 136 18.07 -24.70 -9.78
CA GLU A 136 19.48 -24.96 -10.12
C GLU A 136 19.93 -26.37 -9.70
N ALA A 137 19.54 -26.79 -8.48
CA ALA A 137 19.94 -28.08 -7.93
C ALA A 137 19.45 -29.26 -8.79
N TYR A 138 18.33 -29.10 -9.47
CA TYR A 138 17.73 -30.13 -10.35
C TYR A 138 17.73 -29.71 -11.84
N ALA A 139 18.60 -28.79 -12.22
CA ALA A 139 18.78 -28.42 -13.59
C ALA A 139 19.41 -29.58 -14.39
N GLY A 140 18.66 -30.14 -15.35
CA GLY A 140 19.10 -31.19 -16.25
C GLY A 140 18.88 -32.63 -15.77
N ASN A 141 18.91 -33.55 -16.75
CA ASN A 141 18.56 -34.95 -16.55
C ASN A 141 19.42 -35.64 -15.48
N ALA A 142 20.75 -35.45 -15.55
CA ALA A 142 21.68 -36.10 -14.60
C ALA A 142 21.41 -35.74 -13.14
N ALA A 143 21.07 -34.49 -12.86
CA ALA A 143 20.77 -34.05 -11.50
C ALA A 143 19.47 -34.69 -10.97
N VAL A 144 18.44 -34.80 -11.80
CA VAL A 144 17.18 -35.46 -11.46
C VAL A 144 17.39 -36.96 -11.25
N GLU A 145 18.13 -37.62 -12.14
CA GLU A 145 18.45 -39.04 -12.01
C GLU A 145 19.23 -39.35 -10.72
N MET A 146 20.26 -38.55 -10.40
CA MET A 146 21.01 -38.68 -9.15
C MET A 146 20.12 -38.49 -7.91
N ALA A 147 19.22 -37.51 -7.96
CA ALA A 147 18.30 -37.26 -6.85
C ALA A 147 17.34 -38.45 -6.65
N LEU A 148 16.80 -39.00 -7.74
CA LEU A 148 15.92 -40.17 -7.68
C LEU A 148 16.67 -41.43 -7.22
N ALA A 149 17.91 -41.64 -7.64
CA ALA A 149 18.76 -42.73 -7.14
C ALA A 149 18.96 -42.60 -5.62
N ALA A 150 19.31 -41.43 -5.12
CA ALA A 150 19.47 -41.18 -3.69
C ALA A 150 18.15 -41.37 -2.89
N LEU A 151 16.98 -41.11 -3.47
CA LEU A 151 15.68 -41.37 -2.86
C LEU A 151 15.39 -42.88 -2.80
N MET A 152 15.78 -43.64 -3.82
CA MET A 152 15.67 -45.10 -3.83
C MET A 152 16.61 -45.74 -2.76
N ASP A 153 17.85 -45.30 -2.68
CA ASP A 153 18.82 -45.79 -1.69
C ASP A 153 18.32 -45.58 -0.24
N ARG A 154 17.55 -44.51 -0.02
CA ARG A 154 16.91 -44.23 1.28
C ARG A 154 15.58 -44.99 1.49
N GLY A 155 15.11 -45.74 0.49
CA GLY A 155 13.80 -46.42 0.53
C GLY A 155 12.59 -45.47 0.54
N THR A 156 12.78 -44.21 0.14
CA THR A 156 11.69 -43.22 0.07
C THR A 156 10.84 -43.41 -1.18
N VAL A 157 11.46 -43.90 -2.25
CA VAL A 157 10.84 -44.12 -3.57
C VAL A 157 11.20 -45.54 -4.01
N ASP A 158 10.23 -46.31 -4.46
CA ASP A 158 10.44 -47.62 -5.10
C ASP A 158 10.71 -47.47 -6.60
N LEU A 159 11.06 -48.58 -7.27
CA LEU A 159 11.39 -48.60 -8.68
C LEU A 159 10.24 -48.08 -9.54
N THR A 160 9.01 -48.46 -9.23
CA THR A 160 7.82 -48.07 -9.98
C THR A 160 7.53 -46.57 -9.84
N ALA A 161 7.68 -46.02 -8.65
CA ALA A 161 7.52 -44.59 -8.38
C ALA A 161 8.64 -43.77 -9.04
N ARG A 162 9.90 -44.29 -9.05
CA ARG A 162 11.00 -43.67 -9.80
C ARG A 162 10.69 -43.55 -11.27
N ASP A 163 10.25 -44.65 -11.90
CA ASP A 163 10.00 -44.66 -13.35
C ASP A 163 8.87 -43.69 -13.72
N ARG A 164 7.80 -43.64 -12.93
CA ARG A 164 6.73 -42.63 -13.08
C ARG A 164 7.24 -41.20 -12.94
N LEU A 165 8.15 -40.92 -12.02
CA LEU A 165 8.74 -39.59 -11.84
C LEU A 165 9.66 -39.23 -13.03
N LEU A 166 10.39 -40.18 -13.58
CA LEU A 166 11.20 -39.98 -14.78
C LEU A 166 10.33 -39.71 -16.03
N GLU A 167 9.24 -40.46 -16.22
CA GLU A 167 8.26 -40.20 -17.27
C GLU A 167 7.69 -38.78 -17.16
N ARG A 168 7.21 -38.42 -15.96
CA ARG A 168 6.69 -37.07 -15.72
C ARG A 168 7.74 -35.98 -15.98
N TYR A 169 8.98 -36.21 -15.58
CA TYR A 169 10.07 -35.26 -15.87
C TYR A 169 10.30 -35.11 -17.36
N ALA A 170 10.31 -36.20 -18.10
CA ALA A 170 10.49 -36.19 -19.56
C ALA A 170 9.42 -35.34 -20.27
N GLU A 171 8.17 -35.36 -19.75
CA GLU A 171 7.06 -34.56 -20.28
C GLU A 171 7.25 -33.04 -20.02
N VAL A 172 7.79 -32.67 -18.86
CA VAL A 172 7.82 -31.26 -18.42
C VAL A 172 9.17 -30.55 -18.63
N ARG A 173 10.27 -31.28 -18.79
CA ARG A 173 11.65 -30.74 -18.85
C ARG A 173 11.86 -29.68 -19.94
N GLY A 174 11.07 -29.73 -21.02
CA GLY A 174 11.13 -28.74 -22.12
C GLY A 174 10.82 -27.31 -21.69
N ALA A 175 10.20 -27.10 -20.49
CA ALA A 175 9.93 -25.79 -19.96
C ALA A 175 11.12 -25.13 -19.21
N GLY A 176 12.16 -25.92 -18.85
CA GLY A 176 13.32 -25.40 -18.11
C GLY A 176 13.99 -24.21 -18.79
N PRO A 177 14.43 -24.31 -20.05
CA PRO A 177 15.11 -23.22 -20.76
C PRO A 177 14.26 -21.95 -20.91
N MET A 178 12.92 -22.08 -20.97
CA MET A 178 12.01 -20.94 -21.04
C MET A 178 12.00 -20.15 -19.74
N LEU A 179 12.16 -20.84 -18.62
CA LEU A 179 12.18 -20.23 -17.29
C LEU A 179 13.51 -19.54 -16.96
N GLU A 180 14.62 -19.99 -17.52
CA GLU A 180 15.96 -19.48 -17.18
C GLU A 180 16.07 -17.96 -17.31
N ASN A 181 15.62 -17.40 -18.44
CA ASN A 181 15.67 -15.95 -18.66
C ASN A 181 14.76 -15.16 -17.69
N ALA A 182 13.54 -15.66 -17.44
CA ALA A 182 12.60 -15.00 -16.55
C ALA A 182 13.05 -15.09 -15.09
N LEU A 183 13.65 -16.20 -14.70
CA LEU A 183 14.23 -16.38 -13.37
C LEU A 183 15.50 -15.55 -13.17
N ALA A 184 16.34 -15.41 -14.20
CA ALA A 184 17.51 -14.55 -14.16
C ALA A 184 17.15 -13.08 -13.90
N LEU A 185 16.05 -12.60 -14.49
CA LEU A 185 15.53 -11.26 -14.23
C LEU A 185 15.04 -11.12 -12.78
N LEU A 186 14.31 -12.10 -12.25
CA LEU A 186 13.90 -12.11 -10.83
C LEU A 186 15.12 -12.16 -9.91
N GLU A 187 16.09 -12.98 -10.22
CA GLU A 187 17.32 -13.09 -9.45
C GLU A 187 18.11 -11.78 -9.42
N GLN A 188 18.28 -11.15 -10.57
CA GLN A 188 18.92 -9.84 -10.66
C GLN A 188 18.20 -8.79 -9.80
N THR A 189 16.86 -8.82 -9.77
CA THR A 189 16.05 -7.88 -9.00
C THR A 189 16.09 -8.16 -7.50
N PHE A 190 15.86 -9.42 -7.10
CA PHE A 190 15.65 -9.80 -5.70
C PHE A 190 16.83 -10.56 -5.09
N SER A 191 17.84 -10.88 -5.88
CA SER A 191 19.06 -11.61 -5.47
C SER A 191 18.72 -12.86 -4.66
N LEU A 192 18.06 -13.80 -5.27
CA LEU A 192 17.37 -14.96 -4.70
C LEU A 192 18.23 -15.93 -3.90
N HIS A 193 19.55 -15.92 -4.12
CA HIS A 193 20.50 -16.88 -3.52
C HIS A 193 21.11 -16.43 -2.18
N SER A 194 20.59 -15.36 -1.55
CA SER A 194 21.10 -14.99 -0.22
C SER A 194 20.56 -15.92 0.85
N PRO A 195 21.44 -16.49 1.71
CA PRO A 195 21.02 -17.34 2.81
C PRO A 195 20.29 -16.60 3.94
N ILE A 196 20.39 -15.26 3.98
CA ILE A 196 19.77 -14.44 5.03
C ILE A 196 18.66 -13.63 4.40
N GLN A 197 17.43 -14.13 4.51
CA GLN A 197 16.22 -13.41 4.09
C GLN A 197 15.55 -12.81 5.33
N GLN A 198 15.25 -11.52 5.27
CA GLN A 198 14.35 -10.89 6.24
C GLN A 198 12.92 -11.17 5.84
N ARG A 199 12.10 -11.64 6.78
CA ARG A 199 10.68 -11.95 6.56
C ARG A 199 9.81 -11.29 7.60
N ILE A 200 8.63 -10.82 7.18
CA ILE A 200 7.61 -10.30 8.09
C ILE A 200 7.11 -11.45 8.98
N ALA A 201 6.82 -12.60 8.38
CA ALA A 201 6.34 -13.77 9.12
C ALA A 201 7.30 -14.26 10.22
N SER A 202 8.61 -14.05 10.05
CA SER A 202 9.61 -14.41 11.08
C SER A 202 9.81 -13.33 12.15
N SER A 203 9.29 -12.14 11.96
CA SER A 203 9.41 -11.03 12.91
C SER A 203 8.55 -11.26 14.14
N ARG A 204 8.91 -10.62 15.25
CA ARG A 204 8.14 -10.65 16.49
C ARG A 204 7.12 -9.49 16.49
N VAL A 205 6.04 -9.67 17.22
CA VAL A 205 5.14 -8.58 17.55
C VAL A 205 5.92 -7.46 18.23
N GLY A 206 5.74 -6.24 17.78
CA GLY A 206 6.51 -5.07 18.22
C GLY A 206 7.76 -4.75 17.37
N ASP A 207 8.19 -5.66 16.49
CA ASP A 207 9.28 -5.38 15.54
C ASP A 207 8.79 -4.44 14.42
N CYS A 208 9.72 -3.69 13.84
CA CYS A 208 9.50 -2.87 12.66
C CYS A 208 10.30 -3.43 11.47
N VAL A 209 9.64 -3.62 10.34
CA VAL A 209 10.26 -4.06 9.08
C VAL A 209 10.16 -2.92 8.08
N CYS A 210 11.30 -2.39 7.64
CA CYS A 210 11.36 -1.36 6.61
C CYS A 210 11.74 -1.98 5.28
N VAL A 211 10.87 -1.85 4.30
CA VAL A 211 11.10 -2.25 2.91
C VAL A 211 11.33 -0.99 2.09
N VAL A 212 12.57 -0.81 1.62
CA VAL A 212 12.93 0.35 0.80
C VAL A 212 12.91 -0.05 -0.66
N ILE A 213 12.11 0.64 -1.45
CA ILE A 213 11.98 0.44 -2.90
C ILE A 213 12.99 1.34 -3.60
N PRO A 214 13.97 0.78 -4.35
CA PRO A 214 14.91 1.56 -5.12
C PRO A 214 14.24 2.37 -6.22
N THR A 215 14.72 3.58 -6.48
CA THR A 215 14.22 4.44 -7.57
C THR A 215 14.42 3.82 -8.97
N ALA A 216 15.39 2.92 -9.08
CA ALA A 216 15.69 2.20 -10.33
C ALA A 216 14.67 1.08 -10.66
N PHE A 217 13.78 0.72 -9.73
CA PHE A 217 12.79 -0.34 -9.99
C PHE A 217 11.79 0.09 -11.05
N THR A 218 11.50 -0.84 -11.96
CA THR A 218 10.39 -0.71 -12.92
C THR A 218 9.05 -0.97 -12.22
N ASP A 219 7.96 -0.59 -12.85
CA ASP A 219 6.61 -0.84 -12.31
C ASP A 219 6.34 -2.34 -12.10
N VAL A 220 6.86 -3.17 -13.01
CA VAL A 220 6.77 -4.64 -12.89
C VAL A 220 7.50 -5.15 -11.64
N GLN A 221 8.71 -4.65 -11.38
CA GLN A 221 9.48 -5.04 -10.20
C GLN A 221 8.83 -4.59 -8.89
N VAL A 222 8.24 -3.39 -8.88
CA VAL A 222 7.46 -2.91 -7.72
C VAL A 222 6.22 -3.77 -7.51
N LEU A 223 5.51 -4.13 -8.57
CA LEU A 223 4.34 -5.00 -8.51
C LEU A 223 4.70 -6.41 -7.98
N GLN A 224 5.80 -6.98 -8.45
CA GLN A 224 6.34 -8.24 -7.94
C GLN A 224 6.68 -8.16 -6.44
N LEU A 225 7.33 -7.07 -6.02
CA LEU A 225 7.64 -6.83 -4.61
C LEU A 225 6.37 -6.71 -3.75
N PHE A 226 5.37 -5.97 -4.22
CA PHE A 226 4.10 -5.82 -3.49
C PHE A 226 3.38 -7.17 -3.36
N ARG A 227 3.47 -8.02 -4.37
CA ARG A 227 2.90 -9.36 -4.29
C ARG A 227 3.62 -10.24 -3.26
N LEU A 228 4.95 -10.19 -3.25
CA LEU A 228 5.77 -10.87 -2.25
C LEU A 228 5.43 -10.41 -0.82
N LEU A 229 5.26 -9.09 -0.64
CA LEU A 229 4.86 -8.50 0.64
C LEU A 229 3.48 -9.01 1.08
N SER A 230 2.52 -9.10 0.17
CA SER A 230 1.19 -9.58 0.50
C SER A 230 1.21 -11.03 1.01
N TRP A 231 1.96 -11.92 0.38
CA TRP A 231 2.10 -13.30 0.84
C TRP A 231 2.80 -13.42 2.19
N ASP A 232 3.80 -12.59 2.46
CA ASP A 232 4.51 -12.60 3.74
C ASP A 232 3.63 -12.05 4.89
N ILE A 233 2.80 -11.04 4.58
CA ILE A 233 1.78 -10.54 5.52
C ILE A 233 0.73 -11.62 5.78
N GLU A 234 0.21 -12.27 4.74
CA GLU A 234 -0.73 -13.39 4.88
C GLU A 234 -0.15 -14.52 5.76
N ALA A 235 1.13 -14.86 5.55
CA ALA A 235 1.82 -15.87 6.35
C ALA A 235 1.96 -15.44 7.82
N ALA A 236 2.27 -14.16 8.09
CA ALA A 236 2.35 -13.62 9.44
C ALA A 236 0.99 -13.69 10.15
N VAL A 237 -0.07 -13.23 9.47
CA VAL A 237 -1.45 -13.25 9.99
C VAL A 237 -1.93 -14.68 10.20
N GLY A 238 -1.62 -15.60 9.29
CA GLY A 238 -1.93 -17.04 9.42
C GLY A 238 -1.29 -17.70 10.65
N THR A 239 -0.20 -17.12 11.19
CA THR A 239 0.41 -17.54 12.46
C THR A 239 -0.12 -16.77 13.67
N GLY A 240 -1.19 -16.00 13.53
CA GLY A 240 -1.83 -15.23 14.60
C GLY A 240 -1.10 -13.92 14.96
N LYS A 241 -0.18 -13.44 14.12
CA LYS A 241 0.55 -12.19 14.36
C LYS A 241 -0.17 -11.02 13.69
N PRO A 242 -0.67 -10.02 14.43
CA PRO A 242 -1.28 -8.84 13.84
C PRO A 242 -0.22 -7.98 13.13
N VAL A 243 -0.59 -7.46 11.95
CA VAL A 243 0.30 -6.65 11.10
C VAL A 243 -0.32 -5.28 10.87
N ALA A 244 0.51 -4.23 10.91
CA ALA A 244 0.17 -2.89 10.47
C ALA A 244 1.12 -2.51 9.32
N LEU A 245 0.54 -2.15 8.18
CA LEU A 245 1.29 -1.72 7.00
C LEU A 245 1.14 -0.22 6.80
N SER A 246 2.25 0.48 6.71
CA SER A 246 2.31 1.90 6.36
C SER A 246 3.05 2.08 5.03
N VAL A 247 2.38 2.68 4.07
CA VAL A 247 2.93 2.98 2.75
C VAL A 247 3.19 4.48 2.67
N PHE A 248 4.43 4.83 2.34
CA PHE A 248 4.86 6.21 2.13
C PHE A 248 5.14 6.42 0.65
N GLU A 249 4.32 7.24 0.02
CA GLU A 249 4.46 7.56 -1.39
C GLU A 249 5.74 8.38 -1.65
N GLY A 250 6.44 8.02 -2.73
CA GLY A 250 7.60 8.76 -3.21
C GLY A 250 7.24 9.75 -4.33
N TYR A 251 8.25 10.22 -5.05
CA TYR A 251 8.05 11.09 -6.23
C TYR A 251 7.44 10.35 -7.42
N ARG A 252 7.69 9.06 -7.52
CA ARG A 252 7.12 8.22 -8.56
C ARG A 252 5.81 7.60 -8.10
N GLN A 253 4.79 7.74 -8.92
CA GLN A 253 3.47 7.17 -8.67
C GLN A 253 3.43 5.73 -9.21
N TYR A 254 2.90 4.83 -8.39
CA TYR A 254 2.71 3.42 -8.73
C TYR A 254 1.24 3.02 -8.56
N ASP A 255 0.35 3.78 -9.20
CA ASP A 255 -1.09 3.72 -9.00
C ASP A 255 -1.67 2.31 -9.07
N ASP A 256 -1.38 1.57 -10.14
CA ASP A 256 -1.88 0.20 -10.30
C ASP A 256 -1.25 -0.76 -9.28
N GLY A 257 0.05 -0.64 -9.04
CA GLY A 257 0.76 -1.46 -8.05
C GLY A 257 0.24 -1.26 -6.64
N LEU A 258 0.00 -0.01 -6.24
CA LEU A 258 -0.55 0.31 -4.92
C LEU A 258 -1.98 -0.19 -4.75
N LEU A 259 -2.85 0.00 -5.74
CA LEU A 259 -4.21 -0.54 -5.70
C LEU A 259 -4.23 -2.06 -5.59
N ARG A 260 -3.36 -2.76 -6.32
CA ARG A 260 -3.23 -4.22 -6.21
C ARG A 260 -2.75 -4.63 -4.83
N LEU A 261 -1.74 -3.95 -4.27
CA LEU A 261 -1.29 -4.18 -2.90
C LEU A 261 -2.45 -4.03 -1.91
N LEU A 262 -3.19 -2.91 -1.98
CA LEU A 262 -4.33 -2.65 -1.10
C LEU A 262 -5.41 -3.74 -1.21
N ARG A 263 -5.69 -4.22 -2.42
CA ARG A 263 -6.63 -5.34 -2.64
C ARG A 263 -6.15 -6.65 -2.00
N TRP A 264 -4.87 -6.99 -2.18
CA TRP A 264 -4.30 -8.25 -1.68
C TRP A 264 -4.24 -8.31 -0.16
N ILE A 265 -3.95 -7.18 0.50
CA ILE A 265 -3.81 -7.15 1.97
C ILE A 265 -5.06 -6.69 2.71
N ASN A 266 -6.13 -6.31 1.99
CA ASN A 266 -7.36 -5.84 2.61
C ASN A 266 -7.94 -6.89 3.56
N GLY A 267 -8.18 -6.50 4.81
CA GLY A 267 -8.64 -7.40 5.89
C GLY A 267 -7.54 -8.20 6.59
N ASN A 268 -6.32 -8.28 6.03
CA ASN A 268 -5.19 -9.00 6.63
C ASN A 268 -4.27 -8.09 7.47
N ALA A 269 -4.27 -6.79 7.20
CA ALA A 269 -3.46 -5.83 7.93
C ALA A 269 -4.20 -4.52 8.13
N GLN A 270 -3.87 -3.78 9.19
CA GLN A 270 -4.25 -2.38 9.29
C GLN A 270 -3.42 -1.57 8.30
N LEU A 271 -4.08 -0.75 7.50
CA LEU A 271 -3.45 0.04 6.46
C LEU A 271 -3.31 1.50 6.87
N THR A 272 -2.15 2.07 6.59
CA THR A 272 -1.91 3.51 6.67
C THR A 272 -1.23 3.98 5.39
N PHE A 273 -1.73 5.04 4.79
CA PHE A 273 -1.19 5.61 3.57
C PHE A 273 -0.76 7.05 3.81
N PHE A 274 0.46 7.40 3.40
CA PHE A 274 1.01 8.75 3.48
C PHE A 274 1.35 9.23 2.08
N SER A 275 0.70 10.29 1.65
CA SER A 275 0.94 10.95 0.36
C SER A 275 1.11 12.45 0.54
N LYS A 276 1.87 13.08 -0.34
CA LYS A 276 1.90 14.54 -0.44
C LYS A 276 0.63 15.07 -1.09
N ASP A 277 0.11 14.33 -2.06
CA ASP A 277 -1.11 14.67 -2.78
C ASP A 277 -1.83 13.39 -3.22
N ALA A 278 -2.75 12.92 -2.39
CA ALA A 278 -3.49 11.68 -2.65
C ALA A 278 -4.57 11.82 -3.73
N PHE A 279 -4.86 13.04 -4.20
CA PHE A 279 -6.00 13.27 -5.08
C PHE A 279 -5.63 13.90 -6.42
N ALA A 280 -5.14 15.13 -6.46
CA ALA A 280 -4.93 15.82 -7.72
C ALA A 280 -3.82 15.20 -8.59
N ALA A 281 -2.85 14.55 -7.95
CA ALA A 281 -1.77 13.86 -8.63
C ALA A 281 -2.17 12.53 -9.28
N HIS A 282 -3.36 12.01 -8.97
CA HIS A 282 -3.81 10.68 -9.40
C HIS A 282 -5.08 10.73 -10.26
N PRO A 283 -5.29 9.75 -11.16
CA PRO A 283 -6.53 9.65 -11.94
C PRO A 283 -7.77 9.52 -11.04
N ALA A 284 -8.91 10.09 -11.47
CA ALA A 284 -10.15 10.06 -10.71
C ALA A 284 -10.63 8.64 -10.35
N SER A 285 -10.43 7.67 -11.25
CA SER A 285 -10.74 6.26 -11.00
C SER A 285 -9.92 5.67 -9.85
N TRP A 286 -8.64 6.04 -9.76
CA TRP A 286 -7.76 5.65 -8.67
C TRP A 286 -8.22 6.26 -7.34
N GLN A 287 -8.53 7.54 -7.34
CA GLN A 287 -9.03 8.25 -6.15
C GLN A 287 -10.30 7.60 -5.59
N GLU A 288 -11.26 7.26 -6.46
CA GLU A 288 -12.51 6.61 -6.04
C GLU A 288 -12.25 5.23 -5.43
N GLU A 289 -11.35 4.46 -6.04
CA GLU A 289 -11.06 3.13 -5.56
C GLU A 289 -10.28 3.15 -4.23
N VAL A 290 -9.26 3.98 -4.10
CA VAL A 290 -8.46 4.13 -2.87
C VAL A 290 -9.34 4.52 -1.67
N ARG A 291 -10.34 5.38 -1.87
CA ARG A 291 -11.27 5.76 -0.79
C ARG A 291 -12.00 4.58 -0.16
N ARG A 292 -12.19 3.47 -0.88
CA ARG A 292 -12.86 2.27 -0.36
C ARG A 292 -12.03 1.53 0.68
N TYR A 293 -10.71 1.74 0.68
CA TYR A 293 -9.80 1.07 1.63
C TYR A 293 -9.58 1.85 2.91
N PHE A 294 -9.84 3.18 2.93
CA PHE A 294 -9.57 4.03 4.08
C PHE A 294 -10.83 4.65 4.65
N GLN A 295 -11.10 4.36 5.93
CA GLN A 295 -12.26 4.86 6.68
C GLN A 295 -12.00 6.25 7.28
N ALA A 296 -10.74 6.64 7.42
CA ALA A 296 -10.37 7.94 7.95
C ALA A 296 -9.32 8.62 7.07
N TRP A 297 -9.48 9.93 6.91
CA TRP A 297 -8.58 10.78 6.15
C TRP A 297 -8.14 11.97 6.99
N VAL A 298 -6.87 12.31 6.89
CA VAL A 298 -6.29 13.49 7.53
C VAL A 298 -5.59 14.32 6.45
N PHE A 299 -6.00 15.57 6.30
CA PHE A 299 -5.46 16.48 5.29
C PHE A 299 -4.75 17.63 5.96
N SER A 300 -3.53 17.92 5.58
CA SER A 300 -2.86 19.16 5.92
C SER A 300 -2.82 20.10 4.72
N ARG A 301 -2.07 21.20 4.87
CA ARG A 301 -1.85 22.16 3.79
C ARG A 301 -1.35 21.47 2.51
N HIS A 302 -1.89 21.88 1.36
CA HIS A 302 -1.41 21.55 0.02
C HIS A 302 -0.93 22.82 -0.69
N SER A 303 0.09 22.72 -1.52
CA SER A 303 0.63 23.85 -2.29
C SER A 303 -0.12 24.11 -3.59
N SER A 304 -0.90 23.15 -4.07
CA SER A 304 -1.71 23.24 -5.28
C SER A 304 -3.17 23.59 -4.98
N MET A 305 -3.72 24.58 -5.67
CA MET A 305 -5.15 24.94 -5.58
C MET A 305 -6.07 23.84 -6.14
N GLU A 306 -5.56 23.00 -7.04
CA GLU A 306 -6.28 21.84 -7.56
C GLU A 306 -6.43 20.77 -6.47
N SER A 307 -5.35 20.46 -5.77
CA SER A 307 -5.36 19.54 -4.62
C SER A 307 -6.26 20.05 -3.51
N CYS A 308 -6.20 21.35 -3.18
CA CYS A 308 -7.10 21.98 -2.22
C CYS A 308 -8.58 21.87 -2.66
N GLY A 309 -8.85 22.02 -3.96
CA GLY A 309 -10.19 21.86 -4.53
C GLY A 309 -10.68 20.41 -4.41
N ALA A 310 -9.81 19.43 -4.70
CA ALA A 310 -10.13 18.01 -4.54
C ALA A 310 -10.46 17.66 -3.09
N VAL A 311 -9.66 18.14 -2.12
CA VAL A 311 -9.93 17.97 -0.68
C VAL A 311 -11.24 18.66 -0.28
N SER A 312 -11.48 19.91 -0.71
CA SER A 312 -12.72 20.64 -0.45
C SER A 312 -13.96 19.85 -0.89
N ASN A 313 -13.92 19.27 -2.09
CA ASN A 313 -15.01 18.48 -2.65
C ASN A 313 -15.33 17.21 -1.83
N LEU A 314 -14.32 16.63 -1.14
CA LEU A 314 -14.54 15.48 -0.28
C LEU A 314 -15.44 15.74 0.91
N PHE A 315 -15.40 16.96 1.46
CA PHE A 315 -16.22 17.35 2.58
C PHE A 315 -17.63 17.80 2.19
N GLY A 316 -17.87 17.92 0.88
CA GLY A 316 -19.16 18.32 0.32
C GLY A 316 -19.48 19.80 0.54
N SER A 317 -20.73 20.13 0.27
CA SER A 317 -21.25 21.49 0.36
C SER A 317 -22.30 21.61 1.48
N MET A 318 -22.48 22.81 1.99
CA MET A 318 -23.53 23.14 2.95
C MET A 318 -24.38 24.31 2.43
N PRO A 319 -25.67 24.37 2.77
CA PRO A 319 -26.49 25.52 2.41
C PRO A 319 -26.09 26.73 3.25
N VAL A 320 -25.73 27.82 2.59
CA VAL A 320 -25.43 29.11 3.23
C VAL A 320 -26.48 30.14 2.76
N VAL A 321 -27.09 30.81 3.73
CA VAL A 321 -28.05 31.89 3.43
C VAL A 321 -27.30 33.22 3.49
N HIS A 322 -27.15 33.85 2.33
CA HIS A 322 -26.60 35.20 2.26
C HIS A 322 -27.72 36.21 2.48
N ASN A 323 -27.69 36.90 3.60
CA ASN A 323 -28.58 38.03 3.85
C ASN A 323 -27.99 39.28 3.19
N THR A 324 -28.56 39.70 2.09
CA THR A 324 -28.22 40.99 1.48
C THR A 324 -29.13 42.06 2.12
N TYR A 325 -28.52 42.97 2.83
CA TYR A 325 -29.20 44.18 3.27
C TYR A 325 -29.20 45.17 2.13
N GLY A 326 -30.31 45.22 1.40
CA GLY A 326 -30.55 46.24 0.38
C GLY A 326 -31.27 47.44 1.00
N ARG A 327 -30.77 48.63 0.83
CA ARG A 327 -31.51 49.84 1.08
C ARG A 327 -32.17 50.30 -0.24
N ASP A 328 -33.40 49.93 -0.47
CA ASP A 328 -34.15 50.45 -1.57
C ASP A 328 -34.89 51.75 -1.17
N TYR A 329 -34.63 52.81 -1.92
CA TYR A 329 -35.40 54.02 -1.82
C TYR A 329 -36.62 53.86 -2.73
N ASP A 330 -37.78 53.63 -2.17
CA ASP A 330 -39.04 53.57 -2.92
C ASP A 330 -39.31 54.93 -3.57
N ARG A 331 -39.15 54.98 -4.88
CA ARG A 331 -39.49 56.17 -5.67
C ARG A 331 -41.00 56.24 -5.86
N ARG A 332 -41.75 56.67 -4.85
CA ARG A 332 -43.14 57.07 -5.09
C ARG A 332 -43.16 58.39 -5.86
N VAL A 333 -43.65 58.29 -7.09
CA VAL A 333 -43.87 59.44 -7.96
C VAL A 333 -44.98 60.26 -7.33
N GLY A 334 -44.67 61.48 -6.79
CA GLY A 334 -45.64 62.44 -6.38
C GLY A 334 -45.60 63.04 -4.98
N SER A 335 -44.67 62.60 -4.09
CA SER A 335 -44.48 63.22 -2.78
C SER A 335 -43.32 64.21 -2.78
N ASN A 336 -43.43 65.26 -1.91
CA ASN A 336 -42.42 66.29 -1.78
C ASN A 336 -41.12 65.69 -1.25
N ARG A 337 -40.18 65.44 -2.17
CA ARG A 337 -38.88 64.77 -1.94
C ARG A 337 -38.08 65.31 -0.74
N LEU A 338 -38.24 66.59 -0.43
CA LEU A 338 -37.54 67.24 0.70
C LEU A 338 -38.06 66.82 2.08
N ILE A 339 -39.39 66.60 2.19
CA ILE A 339 -40.03 66.22 3.45
C ILE A 339 -39.73 64.71 3.74
N ASP A 340 -39.75 63.88 2.75
CA ASP A 340 -39.46 62.44 2.87
C ASP A 340 -38.00 62.16 3.26
N ILE A 341 -37.06 62.98 2.75
CA ILE A 341 -35.65 62.92 3.10
C ILE A 341 -35.43 63.40 4.55
N LEU A 342 -36.12 64.47 4.99
CA LEU A 342 -35.98 65.04 6.33
C LEU A 342 -36.61 64.15 7.44
N LEU A 343 -37.68 63.45 7.15
CA LEU A 343 -38.39 62.61 8.10
C LEU A 343 -37.96 61.16 8.11
N HIS A 344 -37.06 60.74 7.21
CA HIS A 344 -36.64 59.35 7.04
C HIS A 344 -37.79 58.34 6.95
N THR A 345 -38.99 58.78 6.52
CA THR A 345 -40.26 58.04 6.57
C THR A 345 -40.39 56.96 5.49
N ASN A 346 -39.49 56.92 4.52
CA ASN A 346 -39.53 55.92 3.44
C ASN A 346 -38.29 54.98 3.43
N ARG A 347 -37.74 54.72 4.58
CA ARG A 347 -36.73 53.62 4.69
C ARG A 347 -37.45 52.31 4.90
N VAL A 348 -37.58 51.53 3.86
CA VAL A 348 -37.94 50.12 3.97
C VAL A 348 -36.62 49.33 3.93
N ASP A 349 -36.18 48.84 5.09
CA ASP A 349 -35.09 47.90 5.16
C ASP A 349 -35.63 46.54 4.67
N HIS A 350 -35.46 46.26 3.39
CA HIS A 350 -35.75 44.93 2.86
C HIS A 350 -34.58 43.99 3.19
N VAL A 351 -34.85 43.07 4.08
CA VAL A 351 -33.98 41.88 4.21
C VAL A 351 -34.40 40.91 3.10
N ALA A 352 -33.75 40.98 1.95
CA ALA A 352 -33.94 39.98 0.92
C ALA A 352 -33.23 38.67 1.39
N CYS A 353 -34.01 37.75 1.95
CA CYS A 353 -33.55 36.38 2.15
C CYS A 353 -33.36 35.77 0.76
N GLN A 354 -32.11 35.62 0.34
CA GLN A 354 -31.83 34.86 -0.88
C GLN A 354 -32.04 33.34 -0.57
N ALA A 355 -32.44 32.60 -1.59
CA ALA A 355 -32.47 31.16 -1.52
C ALA A 355 -31.11 30.63 -1.08
N PRO A 356 -31.05 29.57 -0.24
CA PRO A 356 -29.78 29.04 0.20
C PRO A 356 -28.92 28.65 -1.00
N VAL A 357 -27.70 29.16 -1.02
CA VAL A 357 -26.70 28.81 -2.02
C VAL A 357 -25.83 27.69 -1.43
N TRP A 358 -25.61 26.67 -2.21
CA TRP A 358 -24.70 25.58 -1.78
C TRP A 358 -23.25 26.01 -1.92
N GLU A 359 -22.57 26.20 -0.81
CA GLU A 359 -21.14 26.51 -0.76
C GLU A 359 -20.34 25.32 -0.26
N PRO A 360 -19.07 25.17 -0.70
CA PRO A 360 -18.16 24.17 -0.13
C PRO A 360 -18.08 24.32 1.40
N ARG A 361 -18.14 23.22 2.14
CA ARG A 361 -18.06 23.23 3.61
C ARG A 361 -16.74 23.84 4.11
N TYR A 362 -15.65 23.55 3.39
CA TYR A 362 -14.33 24.13 3.59
C TYR A 362 -13.83 24.67 2.25
N ARG A 363 -13.50 25.93 2.21
CA ARG A 363 -13.04 26.58 0.98
C ARG A 363 -11.62 26.16 0.65
N LYS A 364 -11.29 26.04 -0.63
CA LYS A 364 -9.94 25.65 -1.08
C LYS A 364 -8.86 26.64 -0.60
N GLU A 365 -9.20 27.93 -0.46
CA GLU A 365 -8.32 28.97 0.05
C GLU A 365 -7.97 28.76 1.53
N GLU A 366 -8.91 28.25 2.32
CA GLU A 366 -8.71 27.90 3.73
C GLU A 366 -7.75 26.71 3.87
N ILE A 367 -7.90 25.69 3.00
CA ILE A 367 -7.01 24.53 2.97
C ILE A 367 -5.61 24.93 2.52
N TYR A 368 -5.51 25.81 1.51
CA TYR A 368 -4.22 26.34 1.03
C TYR A 368 -3.47 27.13 2.11
N SER A 369 -4.19 27.96 2.87
CA SER A 369 -3.63 28.82 3.93
C SER A 369 -3.55 28.15 5.31
N MET A 370 -3.79 26.86 5.39
CA MET A 370 -3.81 26.10 6.66
C MET A 370 -2.51 26.26 7.42
N PRO A 371 -2.54 26.64 8.72
CA PRO A 371 -1.35 26.75 9.55
C PRO A 371 -0.69 25.38 9.78
N SER A 372 0.62 25.39 10.04
CA SER A 372 1.34 24.16 10.38
C SER A 372 0.79 23.54 11.68
N GLY A 373 0.63 22.23 11.67
CA GLY A 373 0.04 21.49 12.78
C GLY A 373 -1.49 21.50 12.85
N VAL A 374 -2.16 22.21 11.95
CA VAL A 374 -3.62 22.15 11.77
C VAL A 374 -3.95 21.24 10.60
N CYS A 375 -4.95 20.41 10.75
CA CYS A 375 -5.40 19.48 9.73
C CYS A 375 -6.92 19.48 9.61
N LEU A 376 -7.43 19.03 8.47
CA LEU A 376 -8.81 18.61 8.30
C LEU A 376 -8.88 17.09 8.46
N ALA A 377 -9.77 16.61 9.30
CA ALA A 377 -10.00 15.19 9.48
C ALA A 377 -11.40 14.80 9.00
N GLN A 378 -11.48 13.65 8.35
CA GLN A 378 -12.72 13.01 7.93
C GLN A 378 -12.70 11.55 8.40
N ALA A 379 -13.53 11.23 9.38
CA ALA A 379 -13.74 9.89 9.87
C ALA A 379 -15.18 9.77 10.40
N ALA A 380 -15.65 8.56 10.71
CA ALA A 380 -17.04 8.32 11.14
C ALA A 380 -17.49 9.19 12.34
N SER A 381 -16.58 9.49 13.28
CA SER A 381 -16.87 10.26 14.49
C SER A 381 -16.18 11.63 14.57
N VAL A 382 -15.33 11.95 13.60
CA VAL A 382 -14.56 13.21 13.55
C VAL A 382 -14.64 13.79 12.16
N GLN A 383 -15.22 14.97 12.05
CA GLN A 383 -15.26 15.70 10.78
C GLN A 383 -15.00 17.18 11.05
N GLY A 384 -13.88 17.69 10.57
CA GLY A 384 -13.55 19.10 10.71
C GLY A 384 -12.08 19.37 11.02
N TRP A 385 -11.83 20.59 11.50
CA TRP A 385 -10.51 21.04 11.88
C TRP A 385 -10.02 20.33 13.14
N VAL A 386 -8.77 19.86 13.11
CA VAL A 386 -8.10 19.23 14.24
C VAL A 386 -6.69 19.79 14.38
N GLN A 387 -6.20 19.86 15.62
CA GLN A 387 -4.83 20.26 15.93
C GLN A 387 -4.00 19.03 16.30
N LEU A 388 -2.82 18.89 15.67
CA LEU A 388 -1.91 17.77 15.88
C LEU A 388 -0.89 18.02 17.00
#